data_5c1471d4d516cf672e1dcae8fd7d1783
#
_entry.id   5c1471d4d516cf672e1dcae8fd7d1783
#
_cell.length_a   1.000
_cell.length_b   1.000
_cell.length_c   1.000
_cell.angle_alpha   90.00
_cell.angle_beta   90.00
_cell.angle_gamma   90.00
#
_symmetry.space_group_name_H-M   'P 1'
#
loop_
_entity.id
_entity.type
_entity.pdbx_description
1 polymer ?
#
loop_
_entity_poly.entity_id
_entity_poly.type
_entity_poly.pdbx_seq_one_letter_code
_entity_poly.pdbx_strand_id
1 'polypeptide(L)' 'MPKLERITVDPAVMGGKPCIRGLRVTVGTILGFLAAGKTREEIFRLYPYLEVPDIDEALAYATWRVEEREVAVGT' A
#
# COMPACT_ATOMS: atom_id res chain seq x y z
N MET A 1 -10.65 2.53 -11.98
CA MET A 1 -9.83 2.00 -10.89
C MET A 1 -9.45 0.57 -11.19
N PRO A 2 -8.19 0.18 -11.06
CA PRO A 2 -7.82 -1.21 -11.20
C PRO A 2 -8.50 -2.05 -10.13
N LYS A 3 -8.76 -3.30 -10.44
CA LYS A 3 -9.43 -4.20 -9.52
C LYS A 3 -8.41 -4.77 -8.54
N LEU A 4 -8.28 -4.16 -7.37
CA LEU A 4 -7.35 -4.56 -6.33
C LEU A 4 -8.13 -5.13 -5.14
N GLU A 5 -8.26 -6.43 -5.12
CA GLU A 5 -9.11 -7.12 -4.14
C GLU A 5 -8.56 -7.08 -2.72
N ARG A 6 -7.26 -6.85 -2.58
CA ARG A 6 -6.59 -6.83 -1.27
C ARG A 6 -6.48 -5.45 -0.66
N ILE A 7 -6.86 -4.41 -1.39
CA ILE A 7 -6.83 -3.04 -0.87
C ILE A 7 -8.23 -2.64 -0.45
N THR A 8 -8.38 -2.24 0.80
CA THR A 8 -9.66 -1.83 1.37
C THR A 8 -9.60 -0.41 1.89
N VAL A 9 -10.71 0.30 1.77
CA VAL A 9 -10.85 1.65 2.32
C VAL A 9 -12.12 1.66 3.16
N ASP A 10 -11.95 1.84 4.47
CA ASP A 10 -13.05 1.88 5.41
C ASP A 10 -12.85 3.07 6.34
N PRO A 11 -13.80 4.01 6.40
CA PRO A 11 -13.66 5.19 7.26
C PRO A 11 -13.43 4.85 8.74
N ALA A 12 -13.85 3.67 9.18
CA ALA A 12 -13.69 3.22 10.56
C ALA A 12 -12.32 2.60 10.84
N VAL A 13 -11.51 2.38 9.80
CA VAL A 13 -10.21 1.72 9.94
C VAL A 13 -9.12 2.68 9.51
N MET A 14 -8.17 2.96 10.39
CA MET A 14 -7.01 3.83 10.14
C MET A 14 -7.39 5.18 9.52
N GLY A 15 -8.54 5.74 9.93
CA GLY A 15 -8.99 7.04 9.44
C GLY A 15 -9.37 7.06 7.98
N GLY A 16 -9.76 5.94 7.40
CA GLY A 16 -10.15 5.85 6.00
C GLY A 16 -8.99 5.72 5.03
N LYS A 17 -7.78 5.52 5.51
CA LYS A 17 -6.62 5.29 4.65
C LYS A 17 -6.71 3.92 3.99
N PRO A 18 -6.19 3.77 2.76
CA PRO A 18 -6.16 2.45 2.13
C PRO A 18 -5.31 1.48 2.95
N CYS A 19 -5.88 0.32 3.22
CA CYS A 19 -5.30 -0.72 4.06
C CYS A 19 -5.26 -2.05 3.31
N ILE A 20 -4.52 -3.00 3.88
CA ILE A 20 -4.44 -4.36 3.34
C ILE A 20 -5.53 -5.21 3.98
N ARG A 21 -6.44 -5.73 3.16
CA ARG A 21 -7.48 -6.71 3.54
C ARG A 21 -8.23 -6.37 4.85
N GLY A 22 -8.56 -5.09 5.04
CA GLY A 22 -9.25 -4.66 6.25
C GLY A 22 -8.40 -4.68 7.52
N LEU A 23 -7.11 -4.97 7.39
CA LEU A 23 -6.17 -5.00 8.52
C LEU A 23 -5.71 -3.60 8.87
N ARG A 24 -5.09 -3.46 10.05
CA ARG A 24 -4.58 -2.16 10.50
C ARG A 24 -3.17 -1.87 9.99
N VAL A 25 -2.88 -2.26 8.78
CA VAL A 25 -1.64 -1.91 8.10
C VAL A 25 -2.01 -1.17 6.82
N THR A 26 -1.52 0.04 6.68
CA THR A 26 -1.85 0.88 5.53
C THR A 26 -0.92 0.60 4.36
N VAL A 27 -1.41 0.87 3.15
CA VAL A 27 -0.57 0.86 1.95
C VAL A 27 0.62 1.79 2.15
N GLY A 28 0.39 2.98 2.71
CA GLY A 28 1.46 3.95 2.96
C GLY A 28 2.56 3.43 3.87
N THR A 29 2.22 2.63 4.88
CA THR A 29 3.21 2.01 5.76
C THR A 29 4.12 1.06 4.99
N ILE A 30 3.54 0.21 4.14
CA ILE A 30 4.30 -0.72 3.31
C ILE A 30 5.22 0.04 2.35
N LEU A 31 4.67 1.04 1.67
CA LEU A 31 5.45 1.86 0.73
C LEU A 31 6.58 2.58 1.44
N GLY A 32 6.33 3.08 2.65
CA GLY A 32 7.34 3.76 3.46
C GLY A 32 8.51 2.84 3.81
N PHE A 33 8.24 1.60 4.16
CA PHE A 33 9.31 0.62 4.42
C PHE A 33 10.13 0.33 3.17
N LEU A 34 9.46 0.15 2.04
CA LEU A 34 10.16 -0.09 0.78
C LEU A 34 11.02 1.12 0.39
N ALA A 35 10.48 2.32 0.55
CA ALA A 35 11.22 3.55 0.27
C ALA A 35 12.44 3.72 1.18
N ALA A 36 12.35 3.21 2.41
CA ALA A 36 13.47 3.23 3.37
C ALA A 36 14.49 2.13 3.12
N GLY A 37 14.29 1.30 2.09
CA GLY A 37 15.24 0.24 1.74
C GLY A 37 14.99 -1.10 2.42
N LYS A 38 13.87 -1.27 3.12
CA LYS A 38 13.55 -2.56 3.70
C LYS A 38 13.17 -3.57 2.63
N THR A 39 13.61 -4.80 2.81
CA THR A 39 13.25 -5.89 1.91
C THR A 39 11.85 -6.39 2.22
N ARG A 40 11.26 -7.11 1.26
CA ARG A 40 9.97 -7.76 1.48
C ARG A 40 10.02 -8.72 2.67
N GLU A 41 11.12 -9.46 2.80
CA GLU A 41 11.32 -10.38 3.93
C GLU A 41 11.28 -9.66 5.28
N GLU A 42 11.91 -8.50 5.37
CA GLU A 42 11.87 -7.68 6.58
C GLU A 42 10.45 -7.21 6.90
N ILE A 43 9.69 -6.84 5.88
CA ILE A 43 8.30 -6.43 6.06
C ILE A 43 7.46 -7.61 6.56
N PHE A 44 7.66 -8.81 6.01
CA PHE A 44 6.96 -10.01 6.48
C PHE A 44 7.31 -10.39 7.92
N ARG A 45 8.52 -10.07 8.37
CA ARG A 45 8.88 -10.29 9.78
C ARG A 45 8.13 -9.32 10.71
N LEU A 46 7.94 -8.08 10.26
CA LEU A 46 7.20 -7.09 11.03
C LEU A 46 5.70 -7.38 11.04
N TYR A 47 5.18 -7.87 9.93
CA TYR A 47 3.78 -8.19 9.73
C TYR A 47 3.63 -9.60 9.18
N PRO A 48 3.74 -10.63 10.03
CA PRO A 48 3.76 -12.02 9.56
C PRO A 48 2.50 -12.48 8.85
N TYR A 49 1.39 -11.76 9.02
CA TYR A 49 0.14 -12.08 8.35
C TYR A 49 0.05 -11.55 6.91
N LEU A 50 1.01 -10.75 6.48
CA LEU A 50 1.06 -10.27 5.11
C LEU A 50 1.49 -11.39 4.16
N GLU A 51 0.98 -11.31 2.94
CA GLU A 51 1.26 -12.24 1.87
C GLU A 51 1.94 -11.51 0.71
N VAL A 52 2.64 -12.24 -0.14
CA VAL A 52 3.35 -11.65 -1.29
C VAL A 52 2.43 -10.78 -2.15
N PRO A 53 1.21 -11.22 -2.52
CA PRO A 53 0.32 -10.37 -3.30
C PRO A 53 -0.11 -9.09 -2.60
N ASP A 54 -0.06 -9.05 -1.26
CA ASP A 54 -0.42 -7.83 -0.53
C ASP A 54 0.54 -6.68 -0.87
N ILE A 55 1.83 -6.98 -0.92
CA ILE A 55 2.84 -5.97 -1.26
C ILE A 55 2.71 -5.59 -2.74
N ASP A 56 2.50 -6.56 -3.61
CA ASP A 56 2.33 -6.29 -5.04
C ASP A 56 1.13 -5.38 -5.29
N GLU A 57 0.00 -5.61 -4.61
CA GLU A 57 -1.17 -4.76 -4.77
C GLU A 57 -0.99 -3.39 -4.15
N ALA A 58 -0.23 -3.28 -3.05
CA ALA A 58 0.11 -1.98 -2.49
C ALA A 58 0.88 -1.14 -3.51
N LEU A 59 1.84 -1.74 -4.20
CA LEU A 59 2.59 -1.07 -5.26
C LEU A 59 1.69 -0.69 -6.44
N ALA A 60 0.81 -1.60 -6.84
CA ALA A 60 -0.15 -1.34 -7.93
C ALA A 60 -1.10 -0.19 -7.58
N TYR A 61 -1.56 -0.14 -6.34
CA TYR A 61 -2.41 0.95 -5.87
C TYR A 61 -1.67 2.29 -5.95
N ALA A 62 -0.43 2.32 -5.50
CA ALA A 62 0.39 3.53 -5.56
C ALA A 62 0.59 3.99 -7.00
N THR A 63 0.88 3.07 -7.89
CA THR A 63 1.07 3.35 -9.31
C THR A 63 -0.20 3.98 -9.88
N TRP A 64 -1.35 3.38 -9.62
CA TRP A 64 -2.62 3.91 -10.09
C TRP A 64 -2.89 5.31 -9.55
N ARG A 65 -2.64 5.55 -8.28
CA ARG A 65 -2.85 6.86 -7.66
C ARG A 65 -1.95 7.94 -8.27
N VAL A 66 -0.72 7.59 -8.56
CA VAL A 66 0.24 8.52 -9.18
C VAL A 66 -0.16 8.84 -10.62
N GLU A 67 -0.59 7.84 -11.37
CA GLU A 67 -1.01 8.03 -12.76
C GLU A 67 -2.29 8.85 -12.88
N GLU A 68 -3.23 8.65 -11.95
CA GLU A 68 -4.49 9.37 -11.96
C GLU A 68 -4.32 10.85 -11.62
N ARG A 69 -3.27 11.18 -10.88
CA ARG A 69 -2.97 12.55 -10.52
C ARG A 69 -1.85 13.08 -11.39
N GLU A 70 -2.19 13.91 -12.36
CA GLU A 70 -1.18 14.67 -13.07
C GLU A 70 -0.65 15.75 -12.13
N VAL A 71 0.56 15.52 -11.63
CA VAL A 71 1.27 16.53 -10.87
C VAL A 71 2.34 17.11 -11.79
N ALA A 72 2.24 18.40 -12.07
CA ALA A 72 3.29 19.08 -12.79
C ALA A 72 4.54 19.07 -11.92
N VAL A 73 5.52 18.26 -12.29
CA VAL A 73 6.81 18.29 -11.62
C VAL A 73 7.61 19.43 -12.24
N GLY A 74 7.95 20.40 -11.42
CA GLY A 74 8.76 21.53 -11.87
C GLY A 74 10.13 21.05 -12.34
N THR A 75 10.44 21.31 -13.57
CA THR A 75 11.74 21.01 -14.16
C THR A 75 12.41 22.29 -14.55
#